data_71658079295633da0b7be820fb5901cd
#
_entry.id   71658079295633da0b7be820fb5901cd
#
_cell.length_a   1.000
_cell.length_b   1.000
_cell.length_c   1.000
_cell.angle_alpha   90.00
_cell.angle_beta   90.00
_cell.angle_gamma   90.00
#
_symmetry.space_group_name_H-M   'P 1'
#
loop_
_entity.id
_entity.type
_entity.pdbx_description
1 polymer ?
#
loop_
_entity_poly.entity_id
_entity_poly.type
_entity_poly.pdbx_seq_one_letter_code
_entity_poly.pdbx_strand_id
1 'polypeptide(L)'
;VTIASILVMKPEILILDEPTAGQDYRHYTEIMEFLKTINETQGTTIIMITHDMHLMLEYTNRAIVVADGQLLTIDTPAKVLTDETITAPAYLKQTSLYEMAVKCGIEDSSQFVQRFINYERAVR
;
A
#
# COMPACT_ATOMS: atom_id res chain seq x y z
N VAL A 1 10.24 16.83 12.03
CA VAL A 1 10.89 16.96 10.71
C VAL A 1 9.84 16.65 9.68
N THR A 2 9.51 17.66 8.89
CA THR A 2 8.46 17.51 7.88
C THR A 2 9.03 16.86 6.63
N ILE A 3 8.27 16.00 5.96
CA ILE A 3 8.59 15.40 4.66
C ILE A 3 9.08 16.49 3.68
N ALA A 4 8.49 17.69 3.76
CA ALA A 4 8.86 18.84 2.95
C ALA A 4 10.35 19.23 3.04
N SER A 5 10.99 19.13 4.19
CA SER A 5 12.41 19.50 4.34
C SER A 5 13.36 18.53 3.63
N ILE A 6 12.97 17.25 3.52
CA ILE A 6 13.75 16.25 2.78
C ILE A 6 13.58 16.44 1.28
N LEU A 7 12.40 16.84 0.84
CA LEU A 7 12.08 17.04 -0.57
C LEU A 7 12.82 18.23 -1.22
N VAL A 8 13.26 19.19 -0.42
CA VAL A 8 14.12 20.30 -0.90
C VAL A 8 15.42 19.76 -1.54
N MET A 9 15.90 18.60 -1.09
CA MET A 9 17.09 17.94 -1.65
C MET A 9 16.82 17.21 -2.97
N LYS A 10 15.56 17.14 -3.43
CA LYS A 10 15.12 16.42 -4.64
C LYS A 10 15.67 15.00 -4.73
N PRO A 11 15.37 14.14 -3.76
CA PRO A 11 15.90 12.78 -3.73
C PRO A 11 15.29 11.95 -4.88
N GLU A 12 16.08 11.05 -5.46
CA GLU A 12 15.60 10.06 -6.42
C GLU A 12 14.79 8.95 -5.72
N ILE A 13 15.15 8.65 -4.46
CA ILE A 13 14.48 7.64 -3.62
C ILE A 13 14.14 8.28 -2.28
N LEU A 14 12.88 8.14 -1.88
CA LEU A 14 12.37 8.58 -0.58
C LEU A 14 11.90 7.36 0.22
N ILE A 15 12.49 7.15 1.39
CA ILE A 15 12.10 6.05 2.29
C ILE A 15 11.36 6.65 3.49
N LEU A 16 10.17 6.14 3.76
CA LEU A 16 9.29 6.59 4.83
C LEU A 16 8.92 5.42 5.73
N ASP A 17 9.08 5.61 7.02
CA ASP A 17 8.69 4.65 8.05
C ASP A 17 7.41 5.12 8.73
N GLU A 18 6.33 4.35 8.59
CA GLU A 18 5.00 4.62 9.12
C GLU A 18 4.53 6.08 8.91
N PRO A 19 4.51 6.60 7.67
CA PRO A 19 4.33 8.04 7.42
C PRO A 19 2.95 8.56 7.85
N THR A 20 1.97 7.69 8.02
CA THR A 20 0.59 8.03 8.39
C THR A 20 0.21 7.61 9.81
N ALA A 21 1.15 7.08 10.59
CA ALA A 21 0.86 6.60 11.93
C ALA A 21 0.33 7.72 12.83
N GLY A 22 -0.78 7.45 13.51
CA GLY A 22 -1.39 8.40 14.44
C GLY A 22 -2.10 9.59 13.79
N GLN A 23 -2.23 9.61 12.47
CA GLN A 23 -2.97 10.65 11.75
C GLN A 23 -4.46 10.31 11.68
N ASP A 24 -5.30 11.36 11.68
CA ASP A 24 -6.69 11.22 11.30
C ASP A 24 -6.83 11.00 9.77
N TYR A 25 -8.02 10.60 9.34
CA TYR A 25 -8.27 10.26 7.93
C TYR A 25 -7.97 11.43 6.98
N ARG A 26 -8.23 12.67 7.39
CA ARG A 26 -7.98 13.84 6.56
C ARG A 26 -6.48 14.06 6.33
N HIS A 27 -5.69 14.08 7.41
CA HIS A 27 -4.25 14.24 7.32
C HIS A 27 -3.57 13.06 6.62
N TYR A 28 -4.08 11.84 6.86
CA TYR A 28 -3.67 10.64 6.11
C TYR A 28 -3.81 10.87 4.61
N THR A 29 -4.98 11.27 4.14
CA THR A 29 -5.24 11.49 2.71
C THR A 29 -4.35 12.61 2.15
N GLU A 30 -4.23 13.74 2.86
CA GLU A 30 -3.37 14.86 2.44
C GLU A 30 -1.90 14.43 2.25
N ILE A 31 -1.36 13.62 3.17
CA ILE A 31 0.01 13.08 3.07
C ILE A 31 0.14 12.16 1.85
N MET A 32 -0.80 11.23 1.67
CA MET A 32 -0.71 10.25 0.60
C MET A 32 -0.88 10.86 -0.79
N GLU A 33 -1.83 11.79 -0.98
CA GLU A 33 -1.99 12.51 -2.24
C GLU A 33 -0.78 13.40 -2.56
N PHE A 34 -0.18 13.99 -1.54
CA PHE A 34 1.05 14.75 -1.70
C PHE A 34 2.22 13.86 -2.17
N LEU A 35 2.40 12.68 -1.55
CA LEU A 35 3.43 11.72 -1.95
C LEU A 35 3.20 11.19 -3.38
N LYS A 36 1.95 10.91 -3.72
CA LYS A 36 1.57 10.51 -5.08
C LYS A 36 1.93 11.58 -6.10
N THR A 37 1.61 12.85 -5.81
CA THR A 37 1.96 13.98 -6.68
C THR A 37 3.46 14.08 -6.92
N ILE A 38 4.29 13.88 -5.89
CA ILE A 38 5.75 13.89 -6.01
C ILE A 38 6.24 12.74 -6.90
N ASN A 39 5.71 11.53 -6.68
CA ASN A 39 6.05 10.39 -7.51
C ASN A 39 5.72 10.64 -8.99
N GLU A 40 4.52 11.15 -9.28
CA GLU A 40 4.03 11.39 -10.65
C GLU A 40 4.73 12.57 -11.34
N THR A 41 5.02 13.66 -10.62
CA THR A 41 5.56 14.89 -11.22
C THR A 41 7.09 14.95 -11.24
N GLN A 42 7.75 14.35 -10.25
CA GLN A 42 9.21 14.42 -10.10
C GLN A 42 9.89 13.07 -10.40
N GLY A 43 9.14 12.00 -10.56
CA GLY A 43 9.68 10.66 -10.78
C GLY A 43 10.39 10.06 -9.55
N THR A 44 10.21 10.64 -8.37
CA THR A 44 10.80 10.13 -7.13
C THR A 44 10.24 8.75 -6.80
N THR A 45 11.10 7.77 -6.60
CA THR A 45 10.69 6.46 -6.11
C THR A 45 10.38 6.53 -4.62
N ILE A 46 9.18 6.13 -4.20
CA ILE A 46 8.76 6.16 -2.80
C ILE A 46 8.69 4.75 -2.27
N ILE A 47 9.42 4.49 -1.18
CA ILE A 47 9.39 3.24 -0.43
C ILE A 47 8.78 3.54 0.93
N MET A 48 7.68 2.86 1.27
CA MET A 48 7.02 3.01 2.57
C MET A 48 7.14 1.70 3.36
N ILE A 49 7.52 1.82 4.61
CA ILE A 49 7.44 0.73 5.58
C ILE A 49 6.16 0.96 6.36
N THR A 50 5.25 0.02 6.31
CA THR A 50 3.95 0.15 6.97
C THR A 50 3.32 -1.21 7.27
N HIS A 51 2.47 -1.24 8.28
CA HIS A 51 1.57 -2.36 8.58
C HIS A 51 0.11 -2.05 8.19
N ASP A 52 -0.13 -0.91 7.54
CA ASP A 52 -1.46 -0.54 7.04
C ASP A 52 -1.72 -1.18 5.66
N MET A 53 -2.48 -2.26 5.67
CA MET A 53 -2.82 -3.02 4.46
C MET A 53 -3.73 -2.23 3.52
N HIS A 54 -4.53 -1.30 4.05
CA HIS A 54 -5.38 -0.44 3.24
C HIS A 54 -4.56 0.58 2.45
N LEU A 55 -3.61 1.24 3.12
CA LEU A 55 -2.62 2.11 2.48
C LEU A 55 -1.85 1.36 1.37
N MET A 56 -1.39 0.16 1.67
CA MET A 56 -0.65 -0.66 0.71
C MET A 56 -1.48 -0.94 -0.54
N LEU A 57 -2.75 -1.33 -0.41
CA LEU A 57 -3.65 -1.58 -1.55
C LEU A 57 -3.92 -0.32 -2.35
N GLU A 58 -4.17 0.79 -1.67
CA GLU A 58 -4.66 2.02 -2.31
C GLU A 58 -3.56 2.79 -3.03
N TYR A 59 -2.37 2.89 -2.43
CA TYR A 59 -1.33 3.82 -2.88
C TYR A 59 -0.08 3.17 -3.45
N THR A 60 0.10 1.85 -3.36
CA THR A 60 1.32 1.23 -3.84
C THR A 60 1.11 0.35 -5.07
N ASN A 61 2.17 0.18 -5.88
CA ASN A 61 2.18 -0.65 -7.08
C ASN A 61 2.83 -2.00 -6.83
N ARG A 62 3.74 -2.04 -5.84
CA ARG A 62 4.49 -3.25 -5.46
C ARG A 62 4.56 -3.33 -3.95
N ALA A 63 4.45 -4.54 -3.45
CA ALA A 63 4.64 -4.86 -2.05
C ALA A 63 5.83 -5.82 -1.91
N ILE A 64 6.65 -5.54 -0.92
CA ILE A 64 7.77 -6.39 -0.50
C ILE A 64 7.41 -6.91 0.88
N VAL A 65 7.28 -8.22 1.03
CA VAL A 65 6.95 -8.85 2.32
C VAL A 65 8.19 -9.49 2.91
N VAL A 66 8.55 -9.04 4.10
CA VAL A 66 9.66 -9.57 4.88
C VAL A 66 9.11 -10.08 6.20
N ALA A 67 9.43 -11.31 6.57
CA ALA A 67 9.12 -11.88 7.87
C ALA A 67 10.27 -12.78 8.34
N ASP A 68 10.52 -12.81 9.63
CA ASP A 68 11.60 -13.58 10.27
C ASP A 68 12.98 -13.38 9.61
N GLY A 69 13.25 -12.15 9.16
CA GLY A 69 14.51 -11.81 8.50
C GLY A 69 14.66 -12.33 7.06
N GLN A 70 13.58 -12.87 6.48
CA GLN A 70 13.58 -13.40 5.12
C GLN A 70 12.63 -12.64 4.22
N LEU A 71 13.01 -12.50 2.96
CA LEU A 71 12.13 -12.00 1.91
C LEU A 71 11.18 -13.12 1.51
N LEU A 72 9.87 -12.93 1.76
CA LEU A 72 8.85 -13.90 1.39
C LEU A 72 8.39 -13.73 -0.06
N THR A 73 8.12 -12.49 -0.46
CA THR A 73 7.64 -12.22 -1.83
C THR A 73 7.82 -10.76 -2.23
N ILE A 74 7.78 -10.53 -3.54
CA ILE A 74 7.64 -9.21 -4.16
C ILE A 74 6.58 -9.33 -5.25
N ASP A 75 5.40 -8.76 -5.04
CA ASP A 75 4.30 -8.79 -6.03
C ASP A 75 3.39 -7.56 -5.86
N THR A 76 2.28 -7.54 -6.59
CA THR A 76 1.25 -6.51 -6.43
C THR A 76 0.55 -6.66 -5.08
N PRO A 77 0.15 -5.54 -4.43
CA PRO A 77 -0.54 -5.59 -3.14
C PRO A 77 -1.75 -6.52 -3.10
N ALA A 78 -2.58 -6.50 -4.14
CA ALA A 78 -3.77 -7.35 -4.20
C ALA A 78 -3.43 -8.83 -4.17
N LYS A 79 -2.40 -9.28 -4.89
CA LYS A 79 -1.96 -10.68 -4.87
C LYS A 79 -1.39 -11.06 -3.50
N VAL A 80 -0.53 -10.21 -2.95
CA VAL A 80 0.07 -10.44 -1.62
C VAL A 80 -0.99 -10.64 -0.57
N LEU A 81 -2.01 -9.78 -0.52
CA LEU A 81 -3.03 -9.81 0.53
C LEU A 81 -4.13 -10.87 0.32
N THR A 82 -4.15 -11.50 -0.85
CA THR A 82 -5.08 -12.61 -1.14
C THR A 82 -4.41 -13.98 -1.06
N ASP A 83 -3.10 -14.04 -0.88
CA ASP A 83 -2.33 -15.28 -0.76
C ASP A 83 -2.09 -15.65 0.70
N GLU A 84 -2.80 -16.67 1.17
CA GLU A 84 -2.68 -17.15 2.56
C GLU A 84 -1.30 -17.73 2.87
N THR A 85 -0.57 -18.22 1.88
CA THR A 85 0.79 -18.75 2.07
C THR A 85 1.79 -17.64 2.40
N ILE A 86 1.45 -16.40 2.11
CA ILE A 86 2.24 -15.20 2.39
C ILE A 86 1.70 -14.49 3.63
N THR A 87 0.37 -14.29 3.70
CA THR A 87 -0.25 -13.50 4.78
C THR A 87 -0.13 -14.19 6.14
N ALA A 88 -0.26 -15.51 6.20
CA ALA A 88 -0.17 -16.24 7.46
C ALA A 88 1.24 -16.17 8.11
N PRO A 89 2.35 -16.50 7.42
CA PRO A 89 3.68 -16.38 8.01
C PRO A 89 4.10 -14.95 8.35
N ALA A 90 3.59 -13.98 7.59
CA ALA A 90 3.90 -12.57 7.79
C ALA A 90 2.98 -11.89 8.82
N TYR A 91 2.04 -12.62 9.42
CA TYR A 91 1.02 -12.09 10.33
C TYR A 91 0.24 -10.90 9.75
N LEU A 92 0.06 -10.88 8.43
CA LEU A 92 -0.70 -9.85 7.75
C LEU A 92 -2.19 -10.14 7.85
N LYS A 93 -2.97 -9.12 8.22
CA LYS A 93 -4.42 -9.23 8.27
C LYS A 93 -4.99 -9.05 6.84
N GLN A 94 -5.84 -9.96 6.44
CA GLN A 94 -6.60 -9.81 5.20
C GLN A 94 -7.54 -8.60 5.29
N THR A 95 -7.76 -7.94 4.16
CA THR A 95 -8.64 -6.79 4.12
C THR A 95 -10.11 -7.19 4.14
N SER A 96 -10.96 -6.34 4.71
CA SER A 96 -12.43 -6.54 4.74
C SER A 96 -13.00 -6.74 3.34
N LEU A 97 -12.40 -6.09 2.33
CA LEU A 97 -12.80 -6.23 0.94
C LEU A 97 -12.56 -7.65 0.40
N TYR A 98 -11.41 -8.25 0.74
CA TYR A 98 -11.12 -9.63 0.39
C TYR A 98 -12.05 -10.62 1.12
N GLU A 99 -12.24 -10.44 2.43
CA GLU A 99 -13.16 -11.26 3.21
C GLU A 99 -14.59 -11.21 2.63
N MET A 100 -15.02 -10.03 2.21
CA MET A 100 -16.33 -9.86 1.56
C MET A 100 -16.40 -10.60 0.22
N ALA A 101 -15.35 -10.51 -0.61
CA ALA A 101 -15.29 -11.23 -1.88
C ALA A 101 -15.43 -12.74 -1.69
N VAL A 102 -14.71 -13.30 -0.72
CA VAL A 102 -14.78 -14.73 -0.37
C VAL A 102 -16.20 -15.12 0.12
N LYS A 103 -16.78 -14.33 1.02
CA LYS A 103 -18.16 -14.56 1.53
C LYS A 103 -19.22 -14.49 0.45
N CYS A 104 -19.02 -13.66 -0.57
CA CYS A 104 -19.90 -13.53 -1.73
C CYS A 104 -19.66 -14.62 -2.80
N GLY A 105 -18.71 -15.53 -2.59
CA GLY A 105 -18.42 -16.61 -3.55
C GLY A 105 -17.75 -16.13 -4.84
N ILE A 106 -17.01 -15.02 -4.80
CA ILE A 106 -16.28 -14.50 -5.97
C ILE A 106 -15.07 -15.39 -6.21
N GLU A 107 -15.04 -16.11 -7.35
CA GLU A 107 -13.98 -17.08 -7.67
C GLU A 107 -12.58 -16.44 -7.72
N ASP A 108 -12.45 -15.28 -8.37
CA ASP A 108 -11.19 -14.53 -8.42
C ASP A 108 -11.23 -13.30 -7.50
N SER A 109 -11.08 -13.57 -6.20
CA SER A 109 -11.09 -12.53 -5.17
C SER A 109 -9.96 -11.52 -5.34
N SER A 110 -8.80 -11.93 -5.86
CA SER A 110 -7.65 -11.05 -6.14
C SER A 110 -7.98 -10.04 -7.24
N GLN A 111 -8.55 -10.53 -8.35
CA GLN A 111 -8.96 -9.66 -9.46
C GLN A 111 -10.08 -8.70 -9.03
N PHE A 112 -11.01 -9.16 -8.20
CA PHE A 112 -12.07 -8.33 -7.64
C PHE A 112 -11.50 -7.18 -6.81
N VAL A 113 -10.60 -7.47 -5.87
CA VAL A 113 -9.93 -6.46 -5.05
C VAL A 113 -9.18 -5.46 -5.92
N GLN A 114 -8.41 -5.94 -6.92
CA GLN A 114 -7.66 -5.07 -7.82
C GLN A 114 -8.58 -4.15 -8.65
N ARG A 115 -9.69 -4.67 -9.17
CA ARG A 115 -10.66 -3.88 -9.95
C ARG A 115 -11.34 -2.83 -9.08
N PHE A 116 -11.68 -3.17 -7.85
CA PHE A 116 -12.29 -2.24 -6.91
C PHE A 116 -11.35 -1.07 -6.60
N ILE A 117 -10.10 -1.37 -6.28
CA ILE A 117 -9.08 -0.33 -6.02
C ILE A 117 -8.83 0.55 -7.25
N ASN A 118 -8.75 -0.05 -8.44
CA ASN A 118 -8.59 0.71 -9.67
C ASN A 118 -9.78 1.65 -9.93
N TYR A 119 -11.00 1.20 -9.63
CA TYR A 119 -12.21 2.03 -9.72
C TYR A 119 -12.16 3.20 -8.74
N GLU A 120 -11.84 2.95 -7.48
CA GLU A 120 -11.72 4.02 -6.48
C GLU A 120 -10.67 5.07 -6.85
N ARG A 121 -9.51 4.62 -7.38
CA ARG A 121 -8.46 5.53 -7.87
C ARG A 121 -8.90 6.39 -9.05
N ALA A 122 -9.78 5.88 -9.90
CA ALA A 122 -10.27 6.60 -11.08
C ALA A 122 -11.37 7.63 -10.76
N VAL A 123 -12.08 7.46 -9.64
CA VAL A 123 -13.21 8.33 -9.22
C VAL A 123 -12.73 9.48 -8.32
N ARG A 124 -11.54 9.40 -7.77
CA ARG A 124 -10.90 10.49 -6.99
C ARG A 124 -10.15 11.45 -7.89
#